data_bf388deacbc84b2a545d823c91ff8584
#
_entry.id   bf388deacbc84b2a545d823c91ff8584
#
_cell.length_a   1.000
_cell.length_b   1.000
_cell.length_c   1.000
_cell.angle_alpha   90.00
_cell.angle_beta   90.00
_cell.angle_gamma   90.00
#
_symmetry.space_group_name_H-M   'P 1'
#
loop_
_entity.id
_entity.type
_entity.pdbx_description
1 polymer ?
#
loop_
_entity_poly.entity_id
_entity_poly.type
_entity_poly.pdbx_seq_one_letter_code
_entity_poly.pdbx_strand_id
1 'polypeptide(L)'
;ASDFTLQITGTTAEDGTTSSTSVNLDVTVTGVADTPTVTVNDASGTEDSAISLDISGAVTDAGESLALSIGDIPEGATITSGSDSYTAPAGGGSVDVTGWNLDNLTVTPPADSDVDFDLSVTATSSEDGTSASSTGSMTVSVAADADAPTLTMGTTASGTEDTAIDLPDIASGLTDTDGSESLSISISGVPDGAVLTDGTNTFTGDGSASADMSGWDLTALQVTPANDSDADFDLTVTATSTEADGGDTASTVGTIAVSVDPDADAPTLNVADVSGLEDSAIALNITAEVTDASESISGITITGVPEGATLSAGTSSVVDGVTTWTLSESDLTGLTVTPAENSDADFDLSVSVTSTDG
;
A
#
# COMPACT_ATOMS: atom_id res chain seq x y z
N ALA A 1 -7.17 -64.19 5.37
CA ALA A 1 -7.56 -65.59 5.13
C ALA A 1 -6.32 -66.49 5.15
N SER A 2 -6.44 -67.81 5.58
CA SER A 2 -5.34 -68.76 5.55
C SER A 2 -5.84 -70.13 5.15
N ASP A 3 -5.16 -70.77 4.21
CA ASP A 3 -5.39 -72.17 3.81
C ASP A 3 -4.94 -73.09 4.91
N PHE A 4 -5.62 -74.21 5.02
CA PHE A 4 -5.25 -75.29 5.97
C PHE A 4 -5.52 -76.65 5.39
N THR A 5 -4.74 -77.60 5.86
CA THR A 5 -4.88 -79.08 5.45
C THR A 5 -5.44 -79.82 6.58
N LEU A 6 -6.57 -80.52 6.33
CA LEU A 6 -7.16 -81.49 7.24
C LEU A 6 -6.62 -82.90 6.92
N GLN A 7 -6.02 -83.60 7.90
CA GLN A 7 -5.69 -85.00 7.78
C GLN A 7 -6.84 -85.80 8.28
N ILE A 8 -7.45 -86.56 7.39
CA ILE A 8 -8.55 -87.52 7.71
C ILE A 8 -7.97 -88.92 7.80
N THR A 9 -8.06 -89.51 8.98
CA THR A 9 -7.57 -90.86 9.20
C THR A 9 -8.74 -91.83 9.48
N GLY A 10 -8.92 -92.83 8.57
CA GLY A 10 -9.82 -93.90 8.77
C GLY A 10 -9.07 -95.07 9.42
N THR A 11 -9.58 -95.63 10.52
CA THR A 11 -9.00 -96.78 11.22
C THR A 11 -10.01 -97.94 11.30
N THR A 12 -9.62 -99.08 10.88
CA THR A 12 -10.37 -100.37 11.11
C THR A 12 -9.67 -101.13 12.17
N ALA A 13 -10.46 -101.84 13.03
CA ALA A 13 -9.95 -102.72 14.05
C ALA A 13 -10.69 -104.06 13.97
N GLU A 14 -9.92 -105.17 13.98
CA GLU A 14 -10.42 -106.52 14.02
C GLU A 14 -9.47 -107.35 14.89
N ASP A 15 -10.00 -108.13 15.85
CA ASP A 15 -9.26 -108.99 16.74
C ASP A 15 -7.96 -108.43 17.36
N GLY A 16 -8.01 -107.19 17.78
CA GLY A 16 -6.87 -106.55 18.44
C GLY A 16 -5.82 -105.95 17.47
N THR A 17 -5.99 -106.06 16.17
CA THR A 17 -5.16 -105.45 15.13
C THR A 17 -5.87 -104.22 14.56
N THR A 18 -5.13 -103.18 14.33
CA THR A 18 -5.65 -101.97 13.71
C THR A 18 -4.92 -101.67 12.40
N SER A 19 -5.65 -101.20 11.39
CA SER A 19 -5.11 -100.67 10.15
C SER A 19 -5.66 -99.24 9.95
N SER A 20 -4.84 -98.31 9.62
CA SER A 20 -5.25 -96.91 9.35
C SER A 20 -4.76 -96.46 7.98
N THR A 21 -5.55 -95.67 7.33
CA THR A 21 -5.16 -94.85 6.15
C THR A 21 -5.48 -93.37 6.39
N SER A 22 -4.61 -92.52 5.97
CA SER A 22 -4.78 -91.06 6.10
C SER A 22 -4.77 -90.44 4.72
N VAL A 23 -5.65 -89.48 4.53
CA VAL A 23 -5.73 -88.62 3.32
C VAL A 23 -5.76 -87.19 3.78
N ASN A 24 -5.01 -86.31 3.08
CA ASN A 24 -5.05 -84.86 3.27
C ASN A 24 -6.19 -84.26 2.42
N LEU A 25 -6.98 -83.42 3.05
CA LEU A 25 -7.94 -82.54 2.39
C LEU A 25 -7.45 -81.11 2.52
N ASP A 26 -7.04 -80.46 1.43
CA ASP A 26 -6.66 -79.11 1.40
C ASP A 26 -7.93 -78.22 1.31
N VAL A 27 -8.04 -77.26 2.23
CA VAL A 27 -9.14 -76.29 2.29
C VAL A 27 -8.56 -74.95 1.98
N THR A 28 -8.94 -74.36 0.84
CA THR A 28 -8.59 -73.00 0.45
C THR A 28 -9.65 -72.07 0.98
N VAL A 29 -9.20 -71.03 1.69
CA VAL A 29 -10.04 -69.94 2.21
C VAL A 29 -9.68 -68.64 1.47
N THR A 30 -10.58 -68.14 0.64
CA THR A 30 -10.38 -66.88 -0.08
C THR A 30 -10.78 -65.71 0.82
N GLY A 31 -9.91 -64.69 0.90
CA GLY A 31 -10.21 -63.47 1.59
C GLY A 31 -11.27 -62.64 0.87
N VAL A 32 -11.99 -61.87 1.63
CA VAL A 32 -12.96 -60.90 1.11
C VAL A 32 -12.68 -59.57 1.83
N ALA A 33 -12.50 -58.53 1.07
CA ALA A 33 -12.23 -57.23 1.63
C ALA A 33 -13.41 -56.71 2.49
N ASP A 34 -13.09 -56.31 3.71
CA ASP A 34 -14.04 -55.71 4.65
C ASP A 34 -14.06 -54.17 4.50
N THR A 35 -15.18 -53.53 4.86
CA THR A 35 -15.31 -52.08 4.80
C THR A 35 -14.32 -51.40 5.75
N PRO A 36 -13.36 -50.57 5.24
CA PRO A 36 -12.40 -49.88 6.06
C PRO A 36 -13.06 -48.75 6.85
N THR A 37 -12.39 -48.33 7.93
CA THR A 37 -12.76 -47.10 8.62
C THR A 37 -12.06 -45.92 8.00
N VAL A 38 -12.75 -44.77 7.92
CA VAL A 38 -12.19 -43.46 7.56
C VAL A 38 -12.59 -42.47 8.65
N THR A 39 -11.65 -41.66 9.08
CA THR A 39 -11.89 -40.57 10.03
C THR A 39 -11.38 -39.27 9.41
N VAL A 40 -12.19 -38.26 9.43
CA VAL A 40 -11.91 -36.91 8.93
C VAL A 40 -12.42 -35.89 9.94
N ASN A 41 -11.70 -34.82 10.13
CA ASN A 41 -12.12 -33.68 10.95
C ASN A 41 -12.11 -32.40 10.10
N ASP A 42 -13.07 -31.52 10.34
CA ASP A 42 -13.12 -30.21 9.67
C ASP A 42 -11.82 -29.44 9.92
N ALA A 43 -11.39 -28.69 8.92
CA ALA A 43 -10.17 -27.90 8.94
C ALA A 43 -10.48 -26.40 8.76
N SER A 44 -9.63 -25.54 9.26
CA SER A 44 -9.76 -24.10 9.07
C SER A 44 -8.41 -23.41 8.99
N GLY A 45 -8.33 -22.34 8.22
CA GLY A 45 -7.14 -21.52 8.06
C GLY A 45 -7.44 -20.27 7.24
N THR A 46 -6.40 -19.58 6.77
CA THR A 46 -6.52 -18.43 5.88
C THR A 46 -6.25 -18.85 4.44
N GLU A 47 -6.78 -18.12 3.50
CA GLU A 47 -6.40 -18.26 2.09
C GLU A 47 -4.88 -18.10 1.90
N ASP A 48 -4.36 -18.47 0.73
CA ASP A 48 -2.94 -18.45 0.37
C ASP A 48 -1.99 -19.18 1.32
N SER A 49 -2.52 -19.71 2.42
CA SER A 49 -1.77 -20.43 3.45
C SER A 49 -2.10 -21.92 3.47
N ALA A 50 -1.12 -22.73 3.88
CA ALA A 50 -1.32 -24.18 4.00
C ALA A 50 -2.15 -24.51 5.24
N ILE A 51 -3.31 -25.13 5.05
CA ILE A 51 -4.26 -25.57 6.08
C ILE A 51 -4.02 -27.05 6.37
N SER A 52 -3.76 -27.42 7.62
CA SER A 52 -3.53 -28.80 8.02
C SER A 52 -4.80 -29.63 7.91
N LEU A 53 -4.69 -30.81 7.30
CA LEU A 53 -5.77 -31.79 7.21
C LEU A 53 -5.53 -32.93 8.22
N ASP A 54 -6.57 -33.28 9.00
CA ASP A 54 -6.54 -34.38 9.93
C ASP A 54 -7.44 -35.51 9.39
N ILE A 55 -6.80 -36.43 8.67
CA ILE A 55 -7.46 -37.59 8.07
C ILE A 55 -6.75 -38.87 8.44
N SER A 56 -7.50 -39.95 8.59
CA SER A 56 -6.94 -41.29 8.79
C SER A 56 -7.85 -42.38 8.24
N GLY A 57 -7.25 -43.50 7.92
CA GLY A 57 -7.97 -44.73 7.51
C GLY A 57 -7.34 -45.96 8.08
N ALA A 58 -8.15 -46.97 8.33
CA ALA A 58 -7.67 -48.28 8.82
C ALA A 58 -8.48 -49.43 8.23
N VAL A 59 -7.77 -50.52 7.95
CA VAL A 59 -8.39 -51.83 7.60
C VAL A 59 -8.80 -52.57 8.85
N THR A 60 -9.75 -53.48 8.74
CA THR A 60 -10.24 -54.30 9.84
C THR A 60 -9.52 -55.64 9.94
N ASP A 61 -8.94 -56.11 8.83
CA ASP A 61 -8.15 -57.36 8.77
C ASP A 61 -6.69 -57.06 8.34
N ALA A 62 -5.75 -57.74 9.00
CA ALA A 62 -4.31 -57.59 8.71
C ALA A 62 -3.88 -58.16 7.34
N GLY A 63 -4.73 -58.90 6.67
CA GLY A 63 -4.51 -59.42 5.30
C GLY A 63 -4.85 -58.41 4.20
N GLU A 64 -5.56 -57.35 4.54
CA GLU A 64 -6.01 -56.32 3.62
C GLU A 64 -4.94 -55.24 3.35
N SER A 65 -4.97 -54.67 2.17
CA SER A 65 -4.25 -53.44 1.83
C SER A 65 -5.19 -52.25 1.85
N LEU A 66 -4.70 -51.11 2.33
CA LEU A 66 -5.45 -49.84 2.38
C LEU A 66 -4.94 -48.89 1.32
N ALA A 67 -5.85 -48.26 0.57
CA ALA A 67 -5.60 -47.10 -0.26
C ALA A 67 -6.46 -45.92 0.23
N LEU A 68 -5.90 -44.71 0.17
CA LEU A 68 -6.58 -43.48 0.55
C LEU A 68 -6.54 -42.49 -0.62
N SER A 69 -7.67 -41.86 -0.91
CA SER A 69 -7.75 -40.76 -1.88
C SER A 69 -8.55 -39.60 -1.34
N ILE A 70 -8.16 -38.38 -1.75
CA ILE A 70 -8.89 -37.14 -1.49
C ILE A 70 -9.52 -36.71 -2.80
N GLY A 71 -10.82 -36.44 -2.79
CA GLY A 71 -11.61 -35.97 -3.92
C GLY A 71 -12.26 -34.63 -3.62
N ASP A 72 -12.98 -34.10 -4.62
CA ASP A 72 -13.68 -32.80 -4.60
C ASP A 72 -12.72 -31.62 -4.32
N ILE A 73 -11.44 -31.79 -4.71
CA ILE A 73 -10.43 -30.73 -4.56
C ILE A 73 -10.75 -29.63 -5.56
N PRO A 74 -10.96 -28.35 -5.10
CA PRO A 74 -11.27 -27.24 -6.00
C PRO A 74 -10.15 -26.99 -7.01
N GLU A 75 -10.52 -26.45 -8.18
CA GLU A 75 -9.54 -26.00 -9.20
C GLU A 75 -8.53 -25.03 -8.57
N GLY A 76 -7.24 -25.26 -8.81
CA GLY A 76 -6.15 -24.45 -8.28
C GLY A 76 -5.70 -24.82 -6.87
N ALA A 77 -6.55 -25.45 -6.04
CA ALA A 77 -6.13 -25.89 -4.71
C ALA A 77 -5.03 -26.96 -4.79
N THR A 78 -4.11 -26.93 -3.82
CA THR A 78 -2.94 -27.82 -3.80
C THR A 78 -2.91 -28.64 -2.51
N ILE A 79 -2.87 -29.97 -2.65
CA ILE A 79 -2.63 -30.90 -1.54
C ILE A 79 -1.13 -31.19 -1.46
N THR A 80 -0.53 -31.08 -0.26
CA THR A 80 0.90 -31.37 -0.06
C THR A 80 1.16 -32.21 1.18
N SER A 81 2.25 -33.02 1.14
CA SER A 81 2.78 -33.73 2.29
C SER A 81 4.29 -33.93 2.09
N GLY A 82 5.09 -33.10 2.70
CA GLY A 82 6.54 -33.13 2.55
C GLY A 82 6.98 -32.84 1.10
N SER A 83 7.46 -33.87 0.37
CA SER A 83 7.84 -33.73 -1.04
C SER A 83 6.72 -34.08 -2.03
N ASP A 84 5.65 -34.67 -1.55
CA ASP A 84 4.52 -35.06 -2.37
C ASP A 84 3.57 -33.87 -2.55
N SER A 85 3.09 -33.66 -3.77
CA SER A 85 2.26 -32.50 -4.12
C SER A 85 1.32 -32.83 -5.27
N TYR A 86 0.10 -32.29 -5.18
CA TYR A 86 -0.91 -32.35 -6.23
C TYR A 86 -1.68 -31.05 -6.30
N THR A 87 -1.69 -30.40 -7.46
CA THR A 87 -2.54 -29.23 -7.72
C THR A 87 -3.70 -29.67 -8.59
N ALA A 88 -4.91 -29.32 -8.18
CA ALA A 88 -6.13 -29.69 -8.91
C ALA A 88 -6.22 -28.92 -10.23
N PRO A 89 -6.45 -29.63 -11.37
CA PRO A 89 -6.61 -29.00 -12.68
C PRO A 89 -7.94 -28.28 -12.81
N ALA A 90 -8.15 -27.62 -13.96
CA ALA A 90 -9.43 -27.01 -14.31
C ALA A 90 -10.60 -27.97 -14.14
N GLY A 91 -11.61 -27.51 -13.39
CA GLY A 91 -12.79 -28.33 -13.03
C GLY A 91 -12.62 -29.16 -11.76
N GLY A 92 -11.53 -28.99 -11.03
CA GLY A 92 -11.25 -29.72 -9.79
C GLY A 92 -10.63 -31.09 -10.01
N GLY A 93 -10.42 -31.83 -8.92
CA GLY A 93 -9.78 -33.12 -9.06
C GLY A 93 -9.80 -34.02 -7.84
N SER A 94 -9.04 -35.11 -7.94
CA SER A 94 -8.79 -36.05 -6.86
C SER A 94 -7.35 -36.54 -6.90
N VAL A 95 -6.80 -36.91 -5.75
CA VAL A 95 -5.44 -37.41 -5.61
C VAL A 95 -5.40 -38.66 -4.75
N ASP A 96 -4.59 -39.66 -5.18
CA ASP A 96 -4.24 -40.82 -4.36
C ASP A 96 -3.12 -40.43 -3.40
N VAL A 97 -3.41 -40.47 -2.10
CA VAL A 97 -2.48 -40.16 -1.00
C VAL A 97 -1.97 -41.42 -0.30
N THR A 98 -2.12 -42.59 -0.93
CA THR A 98 -1.62 -43.85 -0.40
C THR A 98 -0.10 -43.78 -0.23
N GLY A 99 0.36 -43.94 0.99
CA GLY A 99 1.79 -43.91 1.32
C GLY A 99 2.36 -42.48 1.57
N TRP A 100 1.55 -41.42 1.42
CA TRP A 100 1.91 -40.10 1.86
C TRP A 100 1.97 -40.03 3.40
N ASN A 101 2.74 -39.05 3.91
CA ASN A 101 2.77 -38.81 5.36
C ASN A 101 1.55 -38.01 5.78
N LEU A 102 0.52 -38.67 6.30
CA LEU A 102 -0.74 -38.01 6.68
C LEU A 102 -0.59 -37.00 7.84
N ASP A 103 0.43 -37.13 8.69
CA ASP A 103 0.69 -36.21 9.81
C ASP A 103 1.14 -34.81 9.33
N ASN A 104 1.61 -34.72 8.07
CA ASN A 104 2.07 -33.44 7.46
C ASN A 104 1.21 -33.08 6.25
N LEU A 105 0.01 -33.61 6.16
CA LEU A 105 -0.89 -33.35 5.04
C LEU A 105 -1.52 -31.96 5.20
N THR A 106 -1.46 -31.20 4.13
CA THR A 106 -2.06 -29.84 4.08
C THR A 106 -2.80 -29.62 2.77
N VAL A 107 -3.76 -28.71 2.79
CA VAL A 107 -4.36 -28.11 1.59
C VAL A 107 -4.05 -26.62 1.58
N THR A 108 -3.59 -26.10 0.44
CA THR A 108 -3.58 -24.66 0.17
C THR A 108 -4.79 -24.39 -0.71
N PRO A 109 -5.70 -23.48 -0.31
CA PRO A 109 -6.85 -23.07 -1.14
C PRO A 109 -6.42 -22.59 -2.54
N PRO A 110 -7.35 -22.38 -3.48
CA PRO A 110 -7.04 -21.61 -4.70
C PRO A 110 -6.49 -20.24 -4.32
N ALA A 111 -5.57 -19.69 -5.14
CA ALA A 111 -5.00 -18.38 -4.89
C ALA A 111 -6.11 -17.31 -4.77
N ASP A 112 -5.93 -16.40 -3.84
CA ASP A 112 -6.81 -15.26 -3.60
C ASP A 112 -8.29 -15.71 -3.40
N SER A 113 -8.56 -16.80 -2.65
CA SER A 113 -9.92 -17.33 -2.47
C SER A 113 -10.23 -17.70 -1.04
N ASP A 114 -11.13 -16.94 -0.43
CA ASP A 114 -11.72 -17.13 0.90
C ASP A 114 -12.93 -18.08 0.92
N VAL A 115 -13.25 -18.71 -0.23
CA VAL A 115 -14.43 -19.59 -0.36
C VAL A 115 -14.24 -20.90 0.36
N ASP A 116 -15.11 -21.20 1.34
CA ASP A 116 -15.20 -22.50 2.00
C ASP A 116 -15.50 -23.63 0.99
N PHE A 117 -14.90 -24.81 1.20
CA PHE A 117 -15.14 -25.97 0.35
C PHE A 117 -15.12 -27.28 1.12
N ASP A 118 -15.76 -28.30 0.54
CA ASP A 118 -15.77 -29.64 1.10
C ASP A 118 -14.80 -30.54 0.38
N LEU A 119 -14.06 -31.36 1.12
CA LEU A 119 -13.24 -32.45 0.60
C LEU A 119 -13.88 -33.82 0.94
N SER A 120 -13.83 -34.74 0.00
CA SER A 120 -14.19 -36.13 0.25
C SER A 120 -12.93 -36.99 0.42
N VAL A 121 -12.91 -37.82 1.45
CA VAL A 121 -11.82 -38.79 1.70
C VAL A 121 -12.36 -40.19 1.58
N THR A 122 -11.82 -40.95 0.63
CA THR A 122 -12.22 -42.36 0.40
C THR A 122 -11.10 -43.29 0.81
N ALA A 123 -11.42 -44.20 1.74
CA ALA A 123 -10.60 -45.34 2.10
C ALA A 123 -11.10 -46.59 1.36
N THR A 124 -10.19 -47.32 0.74
CA THR A 124 -10.50 -48.57 0.02
C THR A 124 -9.61 -49.69 0.56
N SER A 125 -10.22 -50.73 1.07
CA SER A 125 -9.55 -51.99 1.39
C SER A 125 -9.55 -52.94 0.19
N SER A 126 -8.54 -53.81 0.07
CA SER A 126 -8.46 -54.82 -0.98
C SER A 126 -7.82 -56.09 -0.44
N GLU A 127 -8.45 -57.27 -0.73
CA GLU A 127 -7.96 -58.61 -0.42
C GLU A 127 -8.42 -59.59 -1.49
N ASP A 128 -7.51 -60.43 -1.98
CA ASP A 128 -7.77 -61.51 -2.93
C ASP A 128 -8.64 -61.15 -4.15
N GLY A 129 -8.49 -59.89 -4.65
CA GLY A 129 -9.21 -59.39 -5.81
C GLY A 129 -10.61 -58.87 -5.54
N THR A 130 -11.00 -58.77 -4.25
CA THR A 130 -12.19 -58.04 -3.80
C THR A 130 -11.79 -56.70 -3.24
N SER A 131 -12.70 -55.74 -3.23
CA SER A 131 -12.50 -54.42 -2.62
C SER A 131 -13.78 -53.92 -1.94
N ALA A 132 -13.60 -53.16 -0.87
CA ALA A 132 -14.66 -52.43 -0.17
C ALA A 132 -14.19 -51.00 0.13
N SER A 133 -15.10 -50.03 0.20
CA SER A 133 -14.74 -48.65 0.45
C SER A 133 -15.68 -47.94 1.42
N SER A 134 -15.14 -46.93 2.08
CA SER A 134 -15.85 -45.99 2.94
C SER A 134 -15.41 -44.57 2.61
N THR A 135 -16.35 -43.63 2.62
CA THR A 135 -16.07 -42.21 2.31
C THR A 135 -16.52 -41.33 3.47
N GLY A 136 -15.67 -40.41 3.89
CA GLY A 136 -15.97 -39.30 4.81
C GLY A 136 -15.91 -37.98 4.06
N SER A 137 -16.62 -36.98 4.56
CA SER A 137 -16.55 -35.57 4.06
C SER A 137 -16.10 -34.69 5.20
N MET A 138 -15.28 -33.70 4.88
CA MET A 138 -14.82 -32.64 5.79
C MET A 138 -14.99 -31.31 5.13
N THR A 139 -15.35 -30.28 5.92
CA THR A 139 -15.38 -28.89 5.46
C THR A 139 -14.03 -28.23 5.75
N VAL A 140 -13.49 -27.51 4.78
CA VAL A 140 -12.34 -26.62 4.93
C VAL A 140 -12.90 -25.20 4.93
N SER A 141 -12.83 -24.54 6.10
CA SER A 141 -13.21 -23.15 6.25
C SER A 141 -12.01 -22.25 6.01
N VAL A 142 -12.15 -21.33 5.06
CA VAL A 142 -11.10 -20.41 4.62
C VAL A 142 -11.48 -19.02 5.07
N ALA A 143 -10.62 -18.39 5.87
CA ALA A 143 -10.79 -16.99 6.24
C ALA A 143 -10.03 -16.11 5.25
N ALA A 144 -10.62 -14.96 4.93
CA ALA A 144 -9.97 -13.93 4.14
C ALA A 144 -8.71 -13.39 4.81
N ASP A 145 -7.71 -12.97 4.02
CA ASP A 145 -6.46 -12.33 4.45
C ASP A 145 -6.07 -11.25 3.44
N ALA A 146 -6.05 -9.98 3.87
CA ALA A 146 -5.88 -8.85 2.95
C ALA A 146 -4.49 -8.83 2.31
N ASP A 147 -4.45 -8.78 0.99
CA ASP A 147 -3.24 -8.68 0.21
C ASP A 147 -2.77 -7.24 -0.02
N ALA A 148 -1.45 -7.02 0.07
CA ALA A 148 -0.91 -5.69 -0.15
C ALA A 148 -1.13 -5.22 -1.58
N PRO A 149 -1.82 -4.07 -1.80
CA PRO A 149 -2.09 -3.58 -3.13
C PRO A 149 -0.82 -3.11 -3.84
N THR A 150 -0.83 -3.13 -5.17
CA THR A 150 0.23 -2.51 -5.96
C THR A 150 0.15 -0.99 -5.87
N LEU A 151 1.30 -0.31 -5.80
CA LEU A 151 1.40 1.14 -5.86
C LEU A 151 2.57 1.52 -6.78
N THR A 152 2.28 2.31 -7.81
CA THR A 152 3.27 2.81 -8.77
C THR A 152 3.11 4.30 -8.93
N MET A 153 4.19 5.06 -8.69
CA MET A 153 4.19 6.51 -8.78
C MET A 153 5.62 7.04 -8.95
N GLY A 154 5.76 8.30 -9.35
CA GLY A 154 7.03 9.02 -9.23
C GLY A 154 7.32 9.40 -7.78
N THR A 155 8.57 9.70 -7.47
CA THR A 155 9.02 9.98 -6.09
C THR A 155 9.36 11.44 -5.84
N THR A 156 9.26 12.31 -6.85
CA THR A 156 9.62 13.73 -6.74
C THR A 156 8.68 14.61 -7.55
N ALA A 157 8.43 15.81 -7.06
CA ALA A 157 7.79 16.93 -7.75
C ALA A 157 8.55 18.20 -7.42
N SER A 158 8.51 19.23 -8.28
CA SER A 158 9.14 20.51 -8.00
C SER A 158 8.40 21.66 -8.71
N GLY A 159 8.43 22.83 -8.12
CA GLY A 159 7.85 24.04 -8.65
C GLY A 159 8.16 25.23 -7.74
N THR A 160 7.53 26.37 -7.98
CA THR A 160 7.67 27.59 -7.19
C THR A 160 6.54 27.69 -6.17
N GLU A 161 6.79 28.36 -5.06
CA GLU A 161 5.74 28.73 -4.12
C GLU A 161 4.60 29.50 -4.80
N ASP A 162 3.46 29.63 -4.12
CA ASP A 162 2.24 30.29 -4.60
C ASP A 162 1.68 29.79 -5.93
N THR A 163 2.33 28.82 -6.56
CA THR A 163 1.87 28.21 -7.81
C THR A 163 1.54 26.73 -7.62
N ALA A 164 0.64 26.21 -8.47
CA ALA A 164 0.31 24.81 -8.46
C ALA A 164 1.45 23.97 -9.03
N ILE A 165 1.92 22.99 -8.28
CA ILE A 165 2.97 22.04 -8.64
C ILE A 165 2.31 20.73 -9.08
N ASP A 166 2.60 20.27 -10.29
CA ASP A 166 2.11 18.99 -10.80
C ASP A 166 2.75 17.83 -10.02
N LEU A 167 1.92 16.93 -9.53
CA LEU A 167 2.36 15.68 -8.91
C LEU A 167 2.49 14.57 -9.95
N PRO A 168 3.38 13.59 -9.76
CA PRO A 168 3.45 12.43 -10.65
C PRO A 168 2.16 11.60 -10.57
N ASP A 169 1.81 10.97 -11.70
CA ASP A 169 0.69 10.04 -11.78
C ASP A 169 0.81 8.95 -10.70
N ILE A 170 -0.30 8.65 -10.04
CA ILE A 170 -0.40 7.60 -9.05
C ILE A 170 -1.29 6.49 -9.62
N ALA A 171 -0.75 5.28 -9.72
CA ALA A 171 -1.49 4.09 -10.12
C ALA A 171 -1.44 3.05 -8.99
N SER A 172 -2.59 2.49 -8.67
CA SER A 172 -2.73 1.42 -7.68
C SER A 172 -3.78 0.41 -8.13
N GLY A 173 -3.65 -0.83 -7.67
CA GLY A 173 -4.59 -1.92 -7.96
C GLY A 173 -4.50 -3.00 -6.91
N LEU A 174 -5.61 -3.70 -6.69
CA LEU A 174 -5.65 -4.89 -5.87
C LEU A 174 -4.76 -5.97 -6.48
N THR A 175 -4.13 -6.79 -5.64
CA THR A 175 -3.43 -8.03 -6.00
C THR A 175 -4.42 -9.17 -6.01
N ASP A 176 -5.31 -9.24 -5.03
CA ASP A 176 -6.46 -10.10 -5.05
C ASP A 176 -7.52 -9.58 -6.05
N THR A 177 -8.04 -10.49 -6.87
CA THR A 177 -8.99 -10.17 -7.94
C THR A 177 -10.28 -10.98 -7.88
N ASP A 178 -10.50 -11.74 -6.81
CA ASP A 178 -11.71 -12.55 -6.63
C ASP A 178 -12.95 -11.70 -6.30
N GLY A 179 -12.75 -10.48 -5.81
CA GLY A 179 -13.77 -9.47 -5.56
C GLY A 179 -14.16 -9.34 -4.08
N SER A 180 -13.43 -9.99 -3.17
CA SER A 180 -13.58 -9.89 -1.72
C SER A 180 -13.04 -8.57 -1.17
N GLU A 181 -11.99 -8.02 -1.80
CA GLU A 181 -11.29 -6.81 -1.36
C GLU A 181 -11.83 -5.50 -1.97
N SER A 182 -11.61 -4.41 -1.26
CA SER A 182 -11.81 -3.03 -1.72
C SER A 182 -10.53 -2.21 -1.57
N LEU A 183 -10.23 -1.37 -2.58
CA LEU A 183 -9.06 -0.49 -2.60
C LEU A 183 -9.43 0.92 -2.15
N SER A 184 -8.64 1.50 -1.26
CA SER A 184 -8.67 2.91 -0.91
C SER A 184 -7.28 3.54 -1.03
N ILE A 185 -7.23 4.83 -1.37
CA ILE A 185 -5.98 5.59 -1.46
C ILE A 185 -6.13 6.85 -0.62
N SER A 186 -5.09 7.17 0.16
CA SER A 186 -5.02 8.39 0.93
C SER A 186 -3.66 9.07 0.77
N ILE A 187 -3.65 10.40 0.87
CA ILE A 187 -2.42 11.23 0.86
C ILE A 187 -2.36 11.99 2.17
N SER A 188 -1.24 11.86 2.87
CA SER A 188 -0.92 12.60 4.09
C SER A 188 0.36 13.40 3.93
N GLY A 189 0.68 14.25 4.93
CA GLY A 189 1.86 15.13 4.85
C GLY A 189 1.60 16.44 4.11
N VAL A 190 0.35 16.75 3.75
CA VAL A 190 0.00 18.06 3.18
C VAL A 190 0.19 19.13 4.25
N PRO A 191 1.10 20.12 4.07
CA PRO A 191 1.35 21.15 5.06
C PRO A 191 0.11 21.99 5.39
N ASP A 192 0.12 22.63 6.56
CA ASP A 192 -0.93 23.57 6.95
C ASP A 192 -1.02 24.71 5.92
N GLY A 193 -2.22 24.94 5.40
CA GLY A 193 -2.49 25.96 4.37
C GLY A 193 -2.20 25.51 2.93
N ALA A 194 -1.43 24.44 2.70
CA ALA A 194 -1.23 23.92 1.34
C ALA A 194 -2.51 23.29 0.79
N VAL A 195 -2.71 23.35 -0.52
CA VAL A 195 -3.93 22.89 -1.19
C VAL A 195 -3.60 21.80 -2.21
N LEU A 196 -4.14 20.60 -1.98
CA LEU A 196 -4.11 19.50 -2.94
C LEU A 196 -5.37 19.55 -3.80
N THR A 197 -5.26 19.36 -5.11
CA THR A 197 -6.39 19.36 -6.04
C THR A 197 -6.16 18.42 -7.25
N ASP A 198 -7.25 17.96 -7.86
CA ASP A 198 -7.27 17.31 -9.17
C ASP A 198 -7.99 18.17 -10.24
N GLY A 199 -8.22 19.45 -9.92
CA GLY A 199 -9.00 20.38 -10.74
C GLY A 199 -10.51 20.32 -10.50
N THR A 200 -11.02 19.32 -9.79
CA THR A 200 -12.44 19.15 -9.43
C THR A 200 -12.62 19.10 -7.92
N ASN A 201 -11.82 18.28 -7.26
CA ASN A 201 -11.79 18.10 -5.82
C ASN A 201 -10.67 18.94 -5.22
N THR A 202 -10.82 19.33 -3.96
CA THR A 202 -9.79 20.08 -3.22
C THR A 202 -9.70 19.61 -1.77
N PHE A 203 -8.49 19.58 -1.24
CA PHE A 203 -8.20 19.32 0.16
C PHE A 203 -7.18 20.36 0.64
N THR A 204 -7.52 21.09 1.70
CA THR A 204 -6.57 22.02 2.35
C THR A 204 -5.94 21.30 3.54
N GLY A 205 -4.61 21.24 3.56
CA GLY A 205 -3.84 20.64 4.63
C GLY A 205 -4.00 21.42 5.94
N ASP A 206 -3.92 20.68 7.05
CA ASP A 206 -3.82 21.20 8.42
C ASP A 206 -2.54 20.69 9.11
N GLY A 207 -1.61 20.13 8.32
CA GLY A 207 -0.35 19.54 8.77
C GLY A 207 -0.48 18.18 9.47
N SER A 208 -1.69 17.63 9.62
CA SER A 208 -1.94 16.37 10.35
C SER A 208 -2.93 15.42 9.69
N ALA A 209 -3.94 15.93 9.01
CA ALA A 209 -4.97 15.12 8.37
C ALA A 209 -4.47 14.49 7.06
N SER A 210 -5.07 13.35 6.70
CA SER A 210 -4.91 12.73 5.38
C SER A 210 -6.13 13.00 4.52
N ALA A 211 -5.89 13.25 3.23
CA ALA A 211 -6.92 13.37 2.22
C ALA A 211 -7.32 11.98 1.72
N ASP A 212 -8.63 11.69 1.71
CA ASP A 212 -9.18 10.52 1.04
C ASP A 212 -9.28 10.82 -0.46
N MET A 213 -8.65 9.98 -1.28
CA MET A 213 -8.60 10.13 -2.74
C MET A 213 -9.76 9.45 -3.46
N SER A 214 -10.80 9.00 -2.74
CA SER A 214 -11.97 8.35 -3.36
C SER A 214 -12.64 9.27 -4.38
N GLY A 215 -12.64 8.84 -5.65
CA GLY A 215 -13.24 9.58 -6.75
C GLY A 215 -12.41 10.73 -7.30
N TRP A 216 -11.16 10.89 -6.88
CA TRP A 216 -10.22 11.84 -7.44
C TRP A 216 -9.56 11.33 -8.72
N ASP A 217 -9.15 12.24 -9.60
CA ASP A 217 -8.30 11.90 -10.75
C ASP A 217 -6.82 11.90 -10.32
N LEU A 218 -6.29 10.71 -10.09
CA LEU A 218 -4.92 10.51 -9.59
C LEU A 218 -3.83 10.80 -10.66
N THR A 219 -4.24 11.12 -11.89
CA THR A 219 -3.33 11.50 -12.98
C THR A 219 -3.30 13.02 -13.23
N ALA A 220 -4.10 13.78 -12.48
CA ALA A 220 -4.21 15.23 -12.60
C ALA A 220 -3.97 15.95 -11.26
N LEU A 221 -3.29 15.28 -10.32
CA LEU A 221 -3.04 15.84 -9.00
C LEU A 221 -2.03 16.99 -9.06
N GLN A 222 -2.35 18.05 -8.35
CA GLN A 222 -1.50 19.21 -8.13
C GLN A 222 -1.51 19.58 -6.64
N VAL A 223 -0.39 20.12 -6.16
CA VAL A 223 -0.30 20.72 -4.83
C VAL A 223 0.14 22.18 -4.97
N THR A 224 -0.59 23.09 -4.33
CA THR A 224 -0.14 24.47 -4.15
C THR A 224 0.41 24.57 -2.74
N PRO A 225 1.68 24.98 -2.53
CA PRO A 225 2.24 25.22 -1.20
C PRO A 225 1.38 26.21 -0.39
N ALA A 226 1.62 26.32 0.91
CA ALA A 226 1.03 27.37 1.70
C ALA A 226 1.52 28.73 1.18
N ASN A 227 0.68 29.77 1.29
CA ASN A 227 1.04 31.11 0.81
C ASN A 227 2.37 31.58 1.40
N ASP A 228 3.22 32.15 0.56
CA ASP A 228 4.54 32.66 0.91
C ASP A 228 5.43 31.57 1.58
N SER A 229 5.42 30.33 1.09
CA SER A 229 6.20 29.23 1.69
C SER A 229 7.00 28.44 0.65
N ASP A 230 8.32 28.64 0.68
CA ASP A 230 9.34 27.93 -0.09
C ASP A 230 9.82 26.61 0.59
N ALA A 231 9.19 26.23 1.71
CA ALA A 231 9.59 25.04 2.47
C ALA A 231 9.31 23.74 1.70
N ASP A 232 10.34 22.94 1.47
CA ASP A 232 10.22 21.57 0.95
C ASP A 232 9.41 20.68 1.91
N PHE A 233 8.65 19.72 1.37
CA PHE A 233 7.86 18.78 2.15
C PHE A 233 7.68 17.43 1.45
N ASP A 234 7.32 16.42 2.25
CA ASP A 234 7.05 15.07 1.75
C ASP A 234 5.56 14.74 1.82
N LEU A 235 5.00 14.27 0.70
CA LEU A 235 3.67 13.68 0.66
C LEU A 235 3.78 12.17 0.78
N THR A 236 3.02 11.57 1.69
CA THR A 236 2.94 10.12 1.84
C THR A 236 1.65 9.60 1.23
N VAL A 237 1.78 8.75 0.21
CA VAL A 237 0.67 8.08 -0.46
C VAL A 237 0.54 6.68 0.13
N THR A 238 -0.64 6.34 0.62
CA THR A 238 -0.97 5.02 1.17
C THR A 238 -2.11 4.41 0.35
N ALA A 239 -1.83 3.29 -0.29
CA ALA A 239 -2.84 2.42 -0.88
C ALA A 239 -3.17 1.31 0.13
N THR A 240 -4.44 1.08 0.41
CA THR A 240 -4.90 0.08 1.38
C THR A 240 -5.97 -0.79 0.74
N SER A 241 -5.76 -2.10 0.77
CA SER A 241 -6.81 -3.10 0.55
C SER A 241 -7.52 -3.38 1.86
N THR A 242 -8.79 -3.72 1.76
CA THR A 242 -9.62 -4.07 2.92
C THR A 242 -10.56 -5.20 2.52
N GLU A 243 -10.50 -6.30 3.26
CA GLU A 243 -11.38 -7.43 3.13
C GLU A 243 -12.83 -7.08 3.53
N ALA A 244 -13.79 -7.58 2.74
CA ALA A 244 -15.22 -7.43 3.05
C ALA A 244 -15.62 -8.28 4.25
N ASP A 245 -15.06 -9.49 4.37
CA ASP A 245 -15.23 -10.37 5.50
C ASP A 245 -14.07 -10.23 6.49
N GLY A 246 -14.39 -9.91 7.74
CA GLY A 246 -13.39 -9.72 8.80
C GLY A 246 -12.80 -8.31 8.88
N GLY A 247 -12.72 -7.58 7.77
CA GLY A 247 -12.19 -6.22 7.71
C GLY A 247 -10.68 -6.12 7.90
N ASP A 248 -9.94 -7.19 7.62
CA ASP A 248 -8.48 -7.16 7.58
C ASP A 248 -7.98 -6.20 6.51
N THR A 249 -6.79 -5.64 6.72
CA THR A 249 -6.24 -4.63 5.82
C THR A 249 -4.76 -4.84 5.57
N ALA A 250 -4.34 -4.66 4.33
CA ALA A 250 -2.94 -4.56 3.95
C ALA A 250 -2.67 -3.24 3.23
N SER A 251 -1.44 -2.73 3.30
CA SER A 251 -1.12 -1.42 2.74
C SER A 251 0.24 -1.40 2.05
N THR A 252 0.29 -0.63 0.97
CA THR A 252 1.54 -0.24 0.31
C THR A 252 1.70 1.26 0.37
N VAL A 253 2.89 1.73 0.78
CA VAL A 253 3.17 3.14 1.03
C VAL A 253 4.28 3.64 0.10
N GLY A 254 4.10 4.83 -0.44
CA GLY A 254 5.10 5.56 -1.21
C GLY A 254 5.22 7.01 -0.75
N THR A 255 6.33 7.67 -1.11
CA THR A 255 6.60 9.07 -0.77
C THR A 255 6.92 9.88 -2.02
N ILE A 256 6.35 11.09 -2.12
CA ILE A 256 6.68 12.10 -3.12
C ILE A 256 7.36 13.24 -2.39
N ALA A 257 8.65 13.46 -2.64
CA ALA A 257 9.36 14.64 -2.17
C ALA A 257 9.00 15.84 -3.06
N VAL A 258 8.44 16.88 -2.48
CA VAL A 258 8.09 18.14 -3.15
C VAL A 258 9.12 19.18 -2.81
N SER A 259 9.83 19.67 -3.83
CA SER A 259 10.78 20.77 -3.71
C SER A 259 10.12 22.05 -4.18
N VAL A 260 10.17 23.07 -3.34
CA VAL A 260 9.56 24.37 -3.58
C VAL A 260 10.65 25.41 -3.75
N ASP A 261 10.72 26.00 -4.95
CA ASP A 261 11.65 27.09 -5.22
C ASP A 261 11.02 28.43 -4.79
N PRO A 262 11.80 29.33 -4.17
CA PRO A 262 11.33 30.66 -3.80
C PRO A 262 10.95 31.51 -5.01
N ASP A 263 9.99 32.46 -4.85
CA ASP A 263 9.58 33.49 -5.84
C ASP A 263 9.32 34.84 -5.15
N ALA A 264 10.11 35.83 -5.50
CA ALA A 264 10.09 37.10 -4.80
C ALA A 264 8.82 37.91 -5.06
N ASP A 265 8.09 38.20 -4.01
CA ASP A 265 6.89 39.00 -4.01
C ASP A 265 7.14 40.51 -4.01
N ALA A 266 6.21 41.27 -4.59
CA ALA A 266 6.32 42.72 -4.62
C ALA A 266 6.15 43.30 -3.20
N PRO A 267 7.17 44.06 -2.69
CA PRO A 267 7.08 44.65 -1.37
C PRO A 267 6.00 45.74 -1.30
N THR A 268 5.42 45.90 -0.13
CA THR A 268 4.49 46.99 0.15
C THR A 268 5.25 48.28 0.32
N LEU A 269 4.93 49.32 -0.47
CA LEU A 269 5.49 50.65 -0.40
C LEU A 269 4.41 51.70 -0.08
N ASN A 270 4.58 52.44 1.02
CA ASN A 270 3.71 53.52 1.37
C ASN A 270 4.48 54.87 1.33
N VAL A 271 3.94 55.81 0.59
CA VAL A 271 4.46 57.18 0.47
C VAL A 271 3.32 58.20 0.65
N ALA A 272 3.61 59.35 1.17
CA ALA A 272 2.65 60.44 1.30
C ALA A 272 3.25 61.77 0.85
N ASP A 273 2.43 62.60 0.26
CA ASP A 273 2.82 63.96 -0.11
C ASP A 273 3.25 64.76 1.12
N VAL A 274 4.31 65.52 0.99
CA VAL A 274 4.87 66.31 2.06
C VAL A 274 5.04 67.80 1.62
N SER A 275 5.04 68.69 2.56
CA SER A 275 5.31 70.15 2.29
C SER A 275 6.20 70.72 3.38
N GLY A 276 6.98 71.72 3.01
CA GLY A 276 7.87 72.44 3.94
C GLY A 276 8.31 73.76 3.41
N LEU A 277 9.28 74.36 4.08
CA LEU A 277 9.85 75.64 3.69
C LEU A 277 11.14 75.41 2.88
N GLU A 278 11.46 76.28 1.96
CA GLU A 278 12.77 76.33 1.32
C GLU A 278 13.89 76.42 2.38
N ASP A 279 15.09 75.96 2.03
CA ASP A 279 16.28 76.01 2.90
C ASP A 279 16.12 75.19 4.20
N SER A 280 15.05 74.37 4.34
CA SER A 280 14.75 73.61 5.53
C SER A 280 14.57 72.16 5.18
N ALA A 281 14.95 71.20 6.11
CA ALA A 281 14.75 69.79 5.93
C ALA A 281 13.27 69.46 6.05
N ILE A 282 12.71 68.80 5.02
CA ILE A 282 11.33 68.36 4.91
C ILE A 282 11.33 66.87 5.16
N ALA A 283 10.59 66.38 6.18
CA ALA A 283 10.49 64.94 6.49
C ALA A 283 9.76 64.20 5.39
N LEU A 284 10.34 63.12 4.93
CA LEU A 284 9.72 62.13 4.02
C LEU A 284 9.10 60.98 4.82
N ASN A 285 7.84 60.72 4.54
CA ASN A 285 7.13 59.60 5.16
C ASN A 285 7.10 58.42 4.17
N ILE A 286 8.14 57.63 4.18
CA ILE A 286 8.30 56.45 3.32
C ILE A 286 8.44 55.24 4.21
N THR A 287 7.60 54.23 3.98
CA THR A 287 7.74 52.89 4.61
C THR A 287 7.71 51.83 3.54
N ALA A 288 8.56 50.83 3.70
CA ALA A 288 8.63 49.66 2.83
C ALA A 288 8.66 48.43 3.71
N GLU A 289 7.87 47.42 3.36
CA GLU A 289 7.76 46.16 4.11
C GLU A 289 7.70 45.02 3.10
N VAL A 290 8.33 43.88 3.40
CA VAL A 290 8.16 42.64 2.65
C VAL A 290 6.83 42.02 3.02
N THR A 291 6.26 41.23 2.13
CA THR A 291 5.01 40.48 2.35
C THR A 291 5.27 39.10 2.92
N ASP A 292 6.42 38.52 2.60
CA ASP A 292 6.90 37.25 3.08
C ASP A 292 8.05 37.42 4.10
N ALA A 293 8.12 36.52 5.09
CA ALA A 293 9.14 36.52 6.13
C ALA A 293 10.49 35.93 5.67
N SER A 294 10.55 35.17 4.59
CA SER A 294 11.78 34.69 3.95
C SER A 294 12.45 35.76 3.13
N GLU A 295 11.70 36.78 2.68
CA GLU A 295 12.18 37.88 1.87
C GLU A 295 12.93 38.95 2.65
N SER A 296 13.70 39.71 1.90
CA SER A 296 14.36 40.96 2.39
C SER A 296 14.30 42.04 1.35
N ILE A 297 14.26 43.33 1.83
CA ILE A 297 14.39 44.48 0.93
C ILE A 297 15.85 44.52 0.44
N SER A 298 16.04 44.30 -0.86
CA SER A 298 17.35 44.26 -1.51
C SER A 298 17.81 45.61 -2.07
N GLY A 299 16.88 46.53 -2.28
CA GLY A 299 17.23 47.87 -2.78
C GLY A 299 16.11 48.87 -2.64
N ILE A 300 16.47 50.10 -2.26
CA ILE A 300 15.59 51.28 -2.27
C ILE A 300 16.26 52.36 -3.09
N THR A 301 15.53 52.89 -4.07
CA THR A 301 16.03 54.02 -4.88
C THR A 301 15.05 55.17 -4.90
N ILE A 302 15.59 56.38 -4.84
CA ILE A 302 14.81 57.62 -5.00
C ILE A 302 15.39 58.41 -6.17
N THR A 303 14.53 58.77 -7.11
CA THR A 303 14.86 59.67 -8.23
C THR A 303 14.00 60.92 -8.19
N GLY A 304 14.29 61.91 -9.04
CA GLY A 304 13.55 63.14 -9.07
C GLY A 304 14.07 64.23 -8.09
N VAL A 305 15.13 63.94 -7.33
CA VAL A 305 15.76 64.89 -6.45
C VAL A 305 16.43 65.99 -7.32
N PRO A 306 15.97 67.27 -7.23
CA PRO A 306 16.50 68.34 -8.05
C PRO A 306 18.00 68.59 -7.85
N GLU A 307 18.64 69.24 -8.83
CA GLU A 307 20.02 69.69 -8.68
C GLU A 307 20.15 70.67 -7.52
N GLY A 308 21.09 70.43 -6.63
CA GLY A 308 21.31 71.22 -5.42
C GLY A 308 20.49 70.77 -4.21
N ALA A 309 19.43 69.96 -4.37
CA ALA A 309 18.71 69.35 -3.26
C ALA A 309 19.44 68.09 -2.77
N THR A 310 19.26 67.79 -1.50
CA THR A 310 19.94 66.62 -0.86
C THR A 310 19.00 65.80 0.01
N LEU A 311 19.23 64.51 0.07
CA LEU A 311 18.63 63.62 1.09
C LEU A 311 19.54 63.51 2.33
N SER A 312 18.96 63.32 3.51
CA SER A 312 19.71 63.20 4.77
C SER A 312 20.47 61.86 4.92
N ALA A 313 20.11 60.89 4.13
CA ALA A 313 20.72 59.54 4.13
C ALA A 313 20.83 58.99 2.70
N GLY A 314 21.56 57.86 2.55
CA GLY A 314 21.78 57.23 1.27
C GLY A 314 23.00 57.76 0.50
N THR A 315 23.24 57.20 -0.69
CA THR A 315 24.33 57.58 -1.59
C THR A 315 23.76 57.95 -2.95
N SER A 316 24.21 59.07 -3.52
CA SER A 316 23.77 59.48 -4.85
C SER A 316 24.77 59.05 -5.92
N SER A 317 24.23 58.67 -7.08
CA SER A 317 24.99 58.41 -8.31
C SER A 317 24.24 58.92 -9.51
N VAL A 318 24.93 59.21 -10.62
CA VAL A 318 24.28 59.61 -11.86
C VAL A 318 24.30 58.43 -12.84
N VAL A 319 23.12 57.94 -13.18
CA VAL A 319 22.93 56.84 -14.15
C VAL A 319 22.12 57.40 -15.34
N ASP A 320 22.67 57.31 -16.52
CA ASP A 320 22.06 57.84 -17.77
C ASP A 320 21.56 59.28 -17.67
N GLY A 321 22.29 60.15 -16.92
CA GLY A 321 21.95 61.57 -16.72
C GLY A 321 20.87 61.83 -15.66
N VAL A 322 20.39 60.80 -14.97
CA VAL A 322 19.42 60.86 -13.86
C VAL A 322 20.15 60.69 -12.54
N THR A 323 19.98 61.63 -11.61
CA THR A 323 20.47 61.46 -10.23
C THR A 323 19.59 60.45 -9.50
N THR A 324 20.19 59.31 -9.10
CA THR A 324 19.54 58.25 -8.34
C THR A 324 20.19 58.16 -6.96
N TRP A 325 19.38 58.20 -5.93
CA TRP A 325 19.78 57.94 -4.56
C TRP A 325 19.51 56.50 -4.22
N THR A 326 20.51 55.79 -3.67
CA THR A 326 20.38 54.43 -3.17
C THR A 326 20.40 54.47 -1.64
N LEU A 327 19.42 53.83 -1.04
CA LEU A 327 19.19 53.79 0.40
C LEU A 327 19.09 52.32 0.91
N SER A 328 19.36 52.13 2.18
CA SER A 328 18.98 50.94 2.91
C SER A 328 17.63 51.15 3.60
N GLU A 329 16.97 50.06 4.04
CA GLU A 329 15.71 50.16 4.79
C GLU A 329 15.86 51.02 6.05
N SER A 330 16.99 50.92 6.76
CA SER A 330 17.28 51.75 7.95
C SER A 330 17.38 53.25 7.65
N ASP A 331 17.72 53.65 6.41
CA ASP A 331 17.83 55.03 5.98
C ASP A 331 16.46 55.72 5.84
N LEU A 332 15.38 54.96 5.73
CA LEU A 332 14.01 55.50 5.65
C LEU A 332 13.57 56.12 6.98
N THR A 333 14.15 55.67 8.10
CA THR A 333 13.79 56.20 9.41
C THR A 333 14.30 57.61 9.61
N GLY A 334 13.38 58.58 9.62
CA GLY A 334 13.71 59.98 9.78
C GLY A 334 14.37 60.63 8.53
N LEU A 335 14.16 59.98 7.36
CA LEU A 335 14.65 60.54 6.08
C LEU A 335 14.05 61.90 5.81
N THR A 336 14.88 62.85 5.41
CA THR A 336 14.46 64.19 4.99
C THR A 336 15.04 64.56 3.64
N VAL A 337 14.35 65.46 2.91
CA VAL A 337 14.88 66.14 1.75
C VAL A 337 15.07 67.66 2.08
N THR A 338 16.22 68.17 1.76
CA THR A 338 16.46 69.63 1.81
C THR A 338 16.46 70.19 0.39
N PRO A 339 15.53 71.05 0.03
CA PRO A 339 15.51 71.74 -1.28
C PRO A 339 16.82 72.45 -1.59
N ALA A 340 17.03 72.80 -2.89
CA ALA A 340 18.15 73.63 -3.28
C ALA A 340 18.04 74.99 -2.61
N GLU A 341 19.19 75.63 -2.34
CA GLU A 341 19.25 76.97 -1.70
C GLU A 341 18.41 78.00 -2.44
N ASN A 342 17.52 78.70 -1.69
CA ASN A 342 16.60 79.72 -2.21
C ASN A 342 15.66 79.21 -3.34
N SER A 343 15.27 77.97 -3.32
CA SER A 343 14.36 77.37 -4.30
C SER A 343 13.01 77.00 -3.65
N ASP A 344 11.96 77.72 -4.09
CA ASP A 344 10.56 77.50 -3.75
C ASP A 344 9.80 76.67 -4.79
N ALA A 345 10.51 75.97 -5.70
CA ALA A 345 9.92 75.19 -6.75
C ALA A 345 9.48 73.81 -6.20
N ASP A 346 8.23 73.44 -6.46
CA ASP A 346 7.73 72.07 -6.17
C ASP A 346 8.41 71.06 -7.07
N PHE A 347 8.61 69.85 -6.56
CA PHE A 347 9.18 68.69 -7.29
C PHE A 347 8.60 67.37 -6.84
N ASP A 348 8.62 66.42 -7.75
CA ASP A 348 8.17 65.05 -7.50
C ASP A 348 9.35 64.06 -7.26
N LEU A 349 9.24 63.25 -6.25
CA LEU A 349 10.17 62.15 -5.99
C LEU A 349 9.54 60.82 -6.42
N SER A 350 10.28 60.02 -7.16
CA SER A 350 9.88 58.66 -7.47
C SER A 350 10.67 57.69 -6.60
N VAL A 351 9.97 56.89 -5.84
CA VAL A 351 10.53 55.84 -4.96
C VAL A 351 10.30 54.47 -5.57
N SER A 352 11.34 53.68 -5.64
CA SER A 352 11.25 52.25 -6.04
C SER A 352 11.89 51.37 -4.97
N VAL A 353 11.25 50.29 -4.67
CA VAL A 353 11.72 49.27 -3.72
C VAL A 353 11.74 47.91 -4.42
N THR A 354 12.77 47.15 -4.18
CA THR A 354 12.91 45.75 -4.64
C THR A 354 13.08 44.82 -3.45
N SER A 355 12.39 43.70 -3.45
CA SER A 355 12.60 42.57 -2.56
C SER A 355 13.46 41.52 -3.24
N THR A 356 13.97 40.62 -2.47
CA THR A 356 14.67 39.43 -2.92
C THR A 356 14.34 38.32 -1.95
N ASP A 357 14.03 37.13 -2.48
CA ASP A 357 13.80 35.92 -1.73
C ASP A 357 15.02 35.00 -1.82
N GLY A 358 15.38 34.29 -0.71
CA GLY A 358 16.51 33.39 -0.61
C GLY A 358 17.80 33.96 -0.08
#